data_5ac59037f9583b1b33ad680f4a3bf130
#
_entry.id   5ac59037f9583b1b33ad680f4a3bf130
#
_cell.length_a   1.000
_cell.length_b   1.000
_cell.length_c   1.000
_cell.angle_alpha   90.00
_cell.angle_beta   90.00
_cell.angle_gamma   90.00
#
_symmetry.space_group_name_H-M   'P 1'
#
loop_
_entity.id
_entity.type
_entity.pdbx_description
1 polymer ?
#
loop_
_entity_poly.entity_id
_entity_poly.type
_entity_poly.pdbx_seq_one_letter_code
_entity_poly.pdbx_strand_id
1 'polypeptide(L)'
;MFEITREEIDWGGRPLILETGRIARQADGAVLATYGETTVLATVVAERSAKPGLDFFPLTVNYQEKAYAAGKVPGGYFKREGRPSEKETLVSRLIDRPIRPLFVKGFKNETQVIASVLSHDLENDPDVVALVAVSAALTISGVPFRGPIGGARVGCID
;
A
#
# COMPACT_ATOMS: atom_id res chain seq x y z
N MET A 1 -10.10 -24.11 -5.41
CA MET A 1 -10.75 -23.14 -4.51
C MET A 1 -9.62 -22.31 -3.90
N PHE A 2 -9.70 -20.99 -3.92
CA PHE A 2 -8.60 -20.16 -3.43
C PHE A 2 -8.72 -20.04 -1.91
N GLU A 3 -7.61 -20.24 -1.21
CA GLU A 3 -7.55 -20.09 0.22
C GLU A 3 -7.43 -18.61 0.58
N ILE A 4 -8.35 -18.13 1.42
CA ILE A 4 -8.32 -16.76 1.95
C ILE A 4 -7.77 -16.87 3.36
N THR A 5 -6.65 -16.18 3.58
CA THR A 5 -6.06 -16.04 4.92
C THR A 5 -6.43 -14.68 5.48
N ARG A 6 -6.95 -14.66 6.71
CA ARG A 6 -7.35 -13.45 7.42
C ARG A 6 -6.79 -13.48 8.82
N GLU A 7 -6.11 -12.40 9.19
CA GLU A 7 -5.61 -12.16 10.54
C GLU A 7 -6.24 -10.88 11.09
N GLU A 8 -6.55 -10.90 12.38
CA GLU A 8 -7.15 -9.78 13.08
C GLU A 8 -6.34 -9.44 14.33
N ILE A 9 -6.00 -8.17 14.47
CA ILE A 9 -5.15 -7.66 15.55
C ILE A 9 -5.89 -6.51 16.22
N ASP A 10 -5.96 -6.49 17.55
CA ASP A 10 -6.42 -5.29 18.28
C ASP A 10 -5.34 -4.19 18.15
N TRP A 11 -5.71 -3.09 17.50
CA TRP A 11 -4.82 -1.96 17.28
C TRP A 11 -5.43 -0.68 17.82
N GLY A 12 -5.03 -0.33 19.04
CA GLY A 12 -5.55 0.86 19.72
C GLY A 12 -7.04 0.79 20.07
N GLY A 13 -7.54 -0.41 20.44
CA GLY A 13 -8.93 -0.64 20.82
C GLY A 13 -9.90 -0.85 19.65
N ARG A 14 -9.38 -0.99 18.43
CA ARG A 14 -10.16 -1.33 17.22
C ARG A 14 -9.47 -2.47 16.46
N PRO A 15 -10.21 -3.36 15.79
CA PRO A 15 -9.61 -4.42 15.00
C PRO A 15 -8.95 -3.87 13.74
N LEU A 16 -7.67 -4.19 13.54
CA LEU A 16 -7.00 -4.13 12.25
C LEU A 16 -7.08 -5.51 11.61
N ILE A 17 -7.69 -5.60 10.45
CA ILE A 17 -7.86 -6.85 9.72
C ILE A 17 -6.94 -6.84 8.50
N LEU A 18 -6.12 -7.88 8.37
CA LEU A 18 -5.29 -8.12 7.19
C LEU A 18 -5.80 -9.37 6.47
N GLU A 19 -6.12 -9.25 5.20
CA GLU A 19 -6.67 -10.34 4.40
C GLU A 19 -5.88 -10.49 3.10
N THR A 20 -5.55 -11.73 2.73
CA THR A 20 -4.92 -12.06 1.45
C THR A 20 -5.65 -13.20 0.74
N GLY A 21 -5.44 -13.33 -0.59
CA GLY A 21 -6.01 -14.41 -1.41
C GLY A 21 -7.39 -14.11 -2.00
N ARG A 22 -8.07 -13.04 -1.62
CA ARG A 22 -9.40 -12.68 -2.13
C ARG A 22 -9.33 -11.86 -3.42
N ILE A 23 -8.51 -10.82 -3.45
CA ILE A 23 -8.42 -9.83 -4.52
C ILE A 23 -7.00 -9.79 -5.08
N ALA A 24 -6.85 -9.31 -6.33
CA ALA A 24 -5.56 -9.08 -7.00
C ALA A 24 -4.64 -10.32 -7.01
N ARG A 25 -5.18 -11.49 -7.31
CA ARG A 25 -4.48 -12.79 -7.26
C ARG A 25 -3.36 -12.97 -8.27
N GLN A 26 -3.24 -12.07 -9.25
CA GLN A 26 -2.16 -12.07 -10.24
C GLN A 26 -0.93 -11.28 -9.76
N ALA A 27 -1.07 -10.51 -8.68
CA ALA A 27 0.06 -9.85 -8.06
C ALA A 27 0.91 -10.85 -7.26
N ASP A 28 2.21 -10.58 -7.13
CA ASP A 28 3.13 -11.40 -6.34
C ASP A 28 2.76 -11.32 -4.85
N GLY A 29 2.29 -10.17 -4.38
CA GLY A 29 1.72 -9.98 -3.06
C GLY A 29 0.50 -9.06 -3.11
N ALA A 30 -0.57 -9.44 -2.42
CA ALA A 30 -1.77 -8.61 -2.30
C ALA A 30 -2.34 -8.73 -0.90
N VAL A 31 -2.58 -7.60 -0.25
CA VAL A 31 -3.18 -7.51 1.09
C VAL A 31 -4.28 -6.47 1.10
N LEU A 32 -5.43 -6.87 1.60
CA LEU A 32 -6.53 -5.98 1.94
C LEU A 32 -6.45 -5.69 3.44
N ALA A 33 -6.17 -4.44 3.80
CA ALA A 33 -6.13 -4.00 5.18
C ALA A 33 -7.38 -3.18 5.50
N THR A 34 -8.06 -3.51 6.59
CA THR A 34 -9.25 -2.80 7.05
C THR A 34 -9.05 -2.37 8.49
N TYR A 35 -9.29 -1.09 8.76
CA TYR A 35 -9.27 -0.50 10.10
C TYR A 35 -10.49 0.42 10.26
N GLY A 36 -11.39 0.08 11.16
CA GLY A 36 -12.73 0.68 11.16
C GLY A 36 -13.45 0.42 9.84
N GLU A 37 -13.96 1.46 9.18
CA GLU A 37 -14.54 1.37 7.83
C GLU A 37 -13.56 1.83 6.73
N THR A 38 -12.32 2.17 7.10
CA THR A 38 -11.26 2.49 6.14
C THR A 38 -10.60 1.20 5.64
N THR A 39 -10.62 0.99 4.33
CA THR A 39 -10.06 -0.20 3.67
C THR A 39 -9.09 0.19 2.57
N VAL A 40 -7.91 -0.41 2.60
CA VAL A 40 -6.83 -0.19 1.62
C VAL A 40 -6.41 -1.52 1.02
N LEU A 41 -6.35 -1.58 -0.30
CA LEU A 41 -5.75 -2.70 -1.04
C LEU A 41 -4.31 -2.34 -1.40
N ALA A 42 -3.35 -3.10 -0.91
CA ALA A 42 -1.95 -3.01 -1.32
C ALA A 42 -1.59 -4.19 -2.24
N THR A 43 -0.95 -3.90 -3.36
CA THR A 43 -0.47 -4.90 -4.30
C THR A 43 1.01 -4.68 -4.63
N VAL A 44 1.74 -5.76 -4.80
CA VAL A 44 3.15 -5.77 -5.16
C VAL A 44 3.35 -6.66 -6.38
N VAL A 45 4.04 -6.16 -7.38
CA VAL A 45 4.46 -6.93 -8.55
C VAL A 45 5.93 -6.62 -8.82
N ALA A 46 6.74 -7.65 -9.02
CA ALA A 46 8.13 -7.52 -9.38
C ALA A 46 8.43 -8.26 -10.70
N GLU A 47 9.18 -7.63 -11.57
CA GLU A 47 9.68 -8.31 -12.78
C GLU A 47 10.58 -9.49 -12.40
N ARG A 48 10.55 -10.56 -13.19
CA ARG A 48 11.34 -11.77 -12.93
C ARG A 48 12.84 -11.58 -13.13
N SER A 49 13.22 -10.58 -13.93
CA SER A 49 14.62 -10.28 -14.23
C SER A 49 14.87 -8.78 -14.30
N ALA A 50 16.09 -8.38 -13.94
CA ALA A 50 16.49 -7.00 -14.09
C ALA A 50 16.73 -6.65 -15.56
N LYS A 51 16.35 -5.43 -15.95
CA LYS A 51 16.67 -4.90 -17.31
C LYS A 51 18.19 -4.69 -17.42
N PRO A 52 18.81 -5.07 -18.55
CA PRO A 52 20.23 -4.85 -18.77
C PRO A 52 20.60 -3.35 -18.69
N GLY A 53 21.76 -3.04 -18.10
CA GLY A 53 22.29 -1.68 -18.05
C GLY A 53 21.73 -0.78 -16.94
N LEU A 54 20.85 -1.28 -16.05
CA LEU A 54 20.39 -0.52 -14.90
C LEU A 54 21.40 -0.57 -13.75
N ASP A 55 21.79 0.58 -13.26
CA ASP A 55 22.66 0.77 -12.09
C ASP A 55 21.93 1.12 -10.80
N PHE A 56 20.63 1.37 -10.87
CA PHE A 56 19.75 1.66 -9.75
C PHE A 56 18.61 0.64 -9.59
N PHE A 57 17.92 0.65 -8.45
CA PHE A 57 16.74 -0.16 -8.18
C PHE A 57 15.46 0.60 -8.60
N PRO A 58 14.77 0.16 -9.66
CA PRO A 58 13.55 0.79 -10.13
C PRO A 58 12.33 0.36 -9.29
N LEU A 59 12.14 1.01 -8.15
CA LEU A 59 10.96 0.87 -7.31
C LEU A 59 10.00 2.01 -7.57
N THR A 60 8.76 1.67 -7.90
CA THR A 60 7.66 2.63 -8.06
C THR A 60 6.61 2.37 -6.99
N VAL A 61 6.29 3.39 -6.21
CA VAL A 61 5.24 3.35 -5.19
C VAL A 61 4.17 4.34 -5.54
N ASN A 62 2.93 3.86 -5.67
CA ASN A 62 1.76 4.66 -5.95
C ASN A 62 0.74 4.48 -4.82
N TYR A 63 0.32 5.59 -4.22
CA TYR A 63 -0.80 5.65 -3.30
C TYR A 63 -1.94 6.43 -3.97
N GLN A 64 -3.16 5.94 -3.90
CA GLN A 64 -4.31 6.50 -4.58
C GLN A 64 -5.54 6.55 -3.67
N GLU A 65 -6.13 7.74 -3.55
CA GLU A 65 -7.42 7.97 -2.88
C GLU A 65 -8.49 8.20 -3.96
N LYS A 66 -9.31 7.19 -4.22
CA LYS A 66 -10.38 7.32 -5.20
C LYS A 66 -11.56 8.11 -4.63
N ALA A 67 -12.18 8.96 -5.43
CA ALA A 67 -13.32 9.76 -4.99
C ALA A 67 -14.46 8.90 -4.44
N TYR A 68 -14.70 7.74 -5.02
CA TYR A 68 -15.73 6.79 -4.57
C TYR A 68 -15.48 6.23 -3.17
N ALA A 69 -14.21 6.17 -2.71
CA ALA A 69 -13.87 5.66 -1.38
C ALA A 69 -14.51 6.50 -0.25
N ALA A 70 -14.74 7.79 -0.49
CA ALA A 70 -15.45 8.69 0.41
C ALA A 70 -16.90 8.97 -0.03
N GLY A 71 -17.48 8.12 -0.89
CA GLY A 71 -18.84 8.29 -1.43
C GLY A 71 -18.99 9.51 -2.34
N LYS A 72 -17.91 10.00 -2.92
CA LYS A 72 -17.91 11.21 -3.75
C LYS A 72 -17.70 10.88 -5.23
N VAL A 73 -18.12 11.81 -6.07
CA VAL A 73 -17.84 11.80 -7.51
C VAL A 73 -16.64 12.70 -7.77
N PRO A 74 -15.72 12.35 -8.69
CA PRO A 74 -14.62 13.23 -9.06
C PRO A 74 -15.09 14.63 -9.43
N GLY A 75 -14.41 15.64 -8.89
CA GLY A 75 -14.69 17.05 -9.18
C GLY A 75 -14.23 17.48 -10.58
N GLY A 76 -14.40 18.78 -10.85
CA GLY A 76 -13.98 19.38 -12.10
C GLY A 76 -14.92 19.14 -13.27
N TYR A 77 -14.59 19.73 -14.41
CA TYR A 77 -15.43 19.72 -15.61
C TYR A 77 -15.62 18.31 -16.19
N PHE A 78 -14.56 17.51 -16.24
CA PHE A 78 -14.59 16.18 -16.85
C PHE A 78 -15.20 15.08 -15.98
N LYS A 79 -15.45 15.31 -14.70
CA LYS A 79 -15.97 14.30 -13.75
C LYS A 79 -15.18 12.98 -13.78
N ARG A 80 -13.87 13.06 -13.89
CA ARG A 80 -12.95 11.92 -13.95
C ARG A 80 -11.85 12.05 -12.90
N GLU A 81 -11.33 10.90 -12.46
CA GLU A 81 -10.09 10.84 -11.70
C GLU A 81 -8.96 11.46 -12.53
N GLY A 82 -8.24 12.39 -11.93
CA GLY A 82 -7.16 13.14 -12.59
C GLY A 82 -5.77 12.58 -12.26
N ARG A 83 -4.79 13.47 -12.35
CA ARG A 83 -3.43 13.19 -11.86
C ARG A 83 -3.46 13.03 -10.34
N PRO A 84 -2.49 12.28 -9.75
CA PRO A 84 -2.34 12.20 -8.31
C PRO A 84 -2.30 13.60 -7.67
N SER A 85 -3.02 13.76 -6.58
CA SER A 85 -2.98 14.97 -5.76
C SER A 85 -1.61 15.13 -5.09
N GLU A 86 -1.34 16.32 -4.57
CA GLU A 86 -0.14 16.57 -3.77
C GLU A 86 -0.08 15.63 -2.57
N LYS A 87 -1.19 15.43 -1.87
CA LYS A 87 -1.31 14.49 -0.74
C LYS A 87 -0.94 13.06 -1.16
N GLU A 88 -1.52 12.55 -2.24
CA GLU A 88 -1.23 11.21 -2.75
C GLU A 88 0.25 11.05 -3.12
N THR A 89 0.85 12.07 -3.72
CA THR A 89 2.28 12.08 -4.05
C THR A 89 3.14 12.05 -2.78
N LEU A 90 2.81 12.84 -1.77
CA LEU A 90 3.54 12.87 -0.49
C LEU A 90 3.42 11.55 0.27
N VAL A 91 2.22 10.95 0.31
CA VAL A 91 2.02 9.64 0.94
C VAL A 91 2.75 8.53 0.18
N SER A 92 2.77 8.56 -1.16
CA SER A 92 3.57 7.62 -1.96
C SER A 92 5.04 7.69 -1.57
N ARG A 93 5.59 8.89 -1.39
CA ARG A 93 6.98 9.09 -0.94
C ARG A 93 7.20 8.71 0.52
N LEU A 94 6.19 8.93 1.37
CA LEU A 94 6.22 8.49 2.77
C LEU A 94 6.33 6.97 2.88
N ILE A 95 5.64 6.23 2.01
CA ILE A 95 5.70 4.77 1.95
C ILE A 95 7.03 4.31 1.32
N ASP A 96 7.46 4.93 0.20
CA ASP A 96 8.68 4.55 -0.52
C ASP A 96 9.94 4.65 0.36
N ARG A 97 10.06 5.74 1.12
CA ARG A 97 11.27 6.08 1.87
C ARG A 97 11.69 5.01 2.89
N PRO A 98 10.82 4.45 3.74
CA PRO A 98 11.20 3.41 4.70
C PRO A 98 11.36 2.03 4.07
N ILE A 99 10.65 1.70 2.98
CA ILE A 99 10.73 0.36 2.39
C ILE A 99 11.93 0.19 1.46
N ARG A 100 12.33 1.22 0.72
CA ARG A 100 13.42 1.15 -0.27
C ARG A 100 14.75 0.63 0.29
N PRO A 101 15.25 1.09 1.45
CA PRO A 101 16.51 0.60 2.01
C PRO A 101 16.45 -0.85 2.52
N LEU A 102 15.26 -1.41 2.69
CA LEU A 102 15.08 -2.77 3.19
C LEU A 102 15.15 -3.84 2.08
N PHE A 103 15.20 -3.45 0.82
CA PHE A 103 15.49 -4.40 -0.24
C PHE A 103 16.95 -4.82 -0.21
N VAL A 104 17.21 -6.08 -0.58
CA VAL A 104 18.58 -6.62 -0.59
C VAL A 104 19.43 -5.87 -1.60
N LYS A 105 20.66 -5.49 -1.20
CA LYS A 105 21.61 -4.84 -2.09
C LYS A 105 21.85 -5.69 -3.34
N GLY A 106 21.79 -5.05 -4.51
CA GLY A 106 21.97 -5.71 -5.81
C GLY A 106 20.64 -6.21 -6.42
N PHE A 107 19.52 -6.17 -5.71
CA PHE A 107 18.21 -6.40 -6.32
C PHE A 107 17.85 -5.21 -7.22
N LYS A 108 17.63 -5.47 -8.52
CA LYS A 108 17.40 -4.45 -9.54
C LYS A 108 16.19 -4.77 -10.42
N ASN A 109 15.37 -5.73 -10.02
CA ASN A 109 14.15 -6.03 -10.76
C ASN A 109 13.14 -4.90 -10.56
N GLU A 110 12.55 -4.44 -11.66
CA GLU A 110 11.52 -3.41 -11.59
C GLU A 110 10.39 -3.89 -10.69
N THR A 111 10.10 -3.11 -9.65
CA THR A 111 9.10 -3.46 -8.63
C THR A 111 8.08 -2.34 -8.54
N GLN A 112 6.82 -2.70 -8.65
CA GLN A 112 5.70 -1.80 -8.52
C GLN A 112 4.87 -2.14 -7.27
N VAL A 113 4.63 -1.12 -6.46
CA VAL A 113 3.78 -1.18 -5.27
C VAL A 113 2.64 -0.20 -5.44
N ILE A 114 1.41 -0.68 -5.34
CA ILE A 114 0.21 0.16 -5.45
C ILE A 114 -0.63 -0.02 -4.20
N ALA A 115 -0.93 1.08 -3.52
CA ALA A 115 -1.87 1.14 -2.42
C ALA A 115 -3.10 1.96 -2.84
N SER A 116 -4.26 1.31 -2.93
CA SER A 116 -5.52 1.93 -3.33
C SER A 116 -6.49 1.98 -2.17
N VAL A 117 -6.95 3.16 -1.82
CA VAL A 117 -8.01 3.36 -0.81
C VAL A 117 -9.34 3.01 -1.44
N LEU A 118 -9.98 1.94 -0.94
CA LEU A 118 -11.25 1.45 -1.44
C LEU A 118 -12.45 1.97 -0.65
N SER A 119 -12.25 2.25 0.63
CA SER A 119 -13.24 2.85 1.53
C SER A 119 -12.55 3.74 2.54
N HIS A 120 -13.20 4.84 2.94
CA HIS A 120 -12.68 5.79 3.92
C HIS A 120 -13.83 6.33 4.78
N ASP A 121 -13.75 6.10 6.08
CA ASP A 121 -14.75 6.54 7.07
C ASP A 121 -14.60 8.01 7.48
N LEU A 122 -13.58 8.71 6.98
CA LEU A 122 -13.23 10.10 7.32
C LEU A 122 -12.73 10.30 8.77
N GLU A 123 -12.57 9.22 9.53
CA GLU A 123 -12.00 9.24 10.89
C GLU A 123 -10.59 8.64 10.92
N ASN A 124 -10.41 7.50 10.24
CA ASN A 124 -9.16 6.75 10.24
C ASN A 124 -8.36 7.07 8.99
N ASP A 125 -7.27 7.81 9.14
CA ASP A 125 -6.40 8.20 8.02
C ASP A 125 -5.88 6.96 7.27
N PRO A 126 -6.15 6.86 5.97
CA PRO A 126 -5.79 5.69 5.19
C PRO A 126 -4.29 5.55 4.91
N ASP A 127 -3.48 6.59 5.11
CA ASP A 127 -2.04 6.59 4.87
C ASP A 127 -1.29 5.62 5.80
N VAL A 128 -1.65 5.58 7.09
CA VAL A 128 -1.06 4.65 8.05
C VAL A 128 -1.51 3.22 7.76
N VAL A 129 -2.79 3.02 7.44
CA VAL A 129 -3.33 1.71 7.02
C VAL A 129 -2.63 1.23 5.75
N ALA A 130 -2.41 2.12 4.77
CA ALA A 130 -1.70 1.83 3.53
C ALA A 130 -0.25 1.39 3.77
N LEU A 131 0.44 2.05 4.70
CA LEU A 131 1.83 1.71 5.04
C LEU A 131 1.93 0.29 5.62
N VAL A 132 1.01 -0.08 6.51
CA VAL A 132 0.93 -1.44 7.07
C VAL A 132 0.55 -2.45 5.99
N ALA A 133 -0.44 -2.14 5.14
CA ALA A 133 -0.87 -3.00 4.05
C ALA A 133 0.26 -3.28 3.05
N VAL A 134 1.01 -2.23 2.67
CA VAL A 134 2.19 -2.35 1.78
C VAL A 134 3.28 -3.19 2.41
N SER A 135 3.55 -2.97 3.70
CA SER A 135 4.54 -3.76 4.45
C SER A 135 4.18 -5.25 4.46
N ALA A 136 2.93 -5.59 4.73
CA ALA A 136 2.42 -6.95 4.71
C ALA A 136 2.48 -7.55 3.29
N ALA A 137 2.04 -6.80 2.27
CA ALA A 137 2.07 -7.26 0.88
C ALA A 137 3.49 -7.53 0.38
N LEU A 138 4.46 -6.68 0.71
CA LEU A 138 5.88 -6.90 0.41
C LEU A 138 6.43 -8.15 1.11
N THR A 139 6.04 -8.38 2.36
CA THR A 139 6.52 -9.53 3.14
C THR A 139 6.07 -10.86 2.54
N ILE A 140 4.83 -10.94 2.03
CA ILE A 140 4.29 -12.17 1.43
C ILE A 140 4.58 -12.32 -0.07
N SER A 141 5.07 -11.27 -0.75
CA SER A 141 5.28 -11.26 -2.20
C SER A 141 6.44 -12.14 -2.69
N GLY A 142 7.33 -12.56 -1.78
CA GLY A 142 8.54 -13.31 -2.16
C GLY A 142 9.67 -12.45 -2.72
N VAL A 143 9.51 -11.13 -2.86
CA VAL A 143 10.63 -10.24 -3.19
C VAL A 143 11.64 -10.21 -2.04
N PRO A 144 12.94 -9.96 -2.28
CA PRO A 144 13.96 -9.96 -1.25
C PRO A 144 13.88 -8.70 -0.37
N PHE A 145 12.84 -8.62 0.42
CA PHE A 145 12.50 -7.54 1.34
C PHE A 145 12.81 -7.93 2.79
N ARG A 146 13.54 -7.10 3.52
CA ARG A 146 13.99 -7.34 4.91
C ARG A 146 13.06 -6.70 5.95
N GLY A 147 11.78 -6.47 5.58
CA GLY A 147 10.74 -6.03 6.51
C GLY A 147 10.19 -7.15 7.37
N PRO A 148 9.07 -6.97 8.05
CA PRO A 148 8.09 -5.87 7.87
C PRO A 148 8.50 -4.54 8.51
N ILE A 149 7.73 -3.48 8.17
CA ILE A 149 7.76 -2.18 8.84
C ILE A 149 6.39 -1.89 9.46
N GLY A 150 6.38 -1.10 10.52
CA GLY A 150 5.17 -0.51 11.09
C GLY A 150 5.11 0.99 10.80
N GLY A 151 3.98 1.61 11.11
CA GLY A 151 3.79 3.04 11.02
C GLY A 151 2.76 3.54 12.02
N ALA A 152 2.99 4.74 12.53
CA ALA A 152 2.05 5.42 13.42
C ALA A 152 2.13 6.92 13.20
N ARG A 153 1.02 7.61 13.44
CA ARG A 153 0.99 9.06 13.55
C ARG A 153 1.11 9.43 15.02
N VAL A 154 2.10 10.25 15.36
CA VAL A 154 2.37 10.67 16.74
C VAL A 154 2.13 12.17 16.84
N GLY A 155 1.34 12.60 17.84
CA GLY A 155 1.16 13.98 18.23
C GLY A 155 1.90 14.27 19.54
N CYS A 156 2.37 15.51 19.69
CA CYS A 156 2.86 16.04 20.96
C CYS A 156 1.86 17.07 21.48
N ILE A 157 1.49 16.95 22.74
CA ILE A 157 0.63 17.92 23.43
C ILE A 157 1.47 18.49 24.56
N ASP A 158 1.70 19.82 24.55
CA ASP A 158 2.40 20.56 25.62
C ASP A 158 1.50 20.80 26.82
#